data_daebaf7d929279ed9ec2bb07c41ac6e3
#
_entry.id   daebaf7d929279ed9ec2bb07c41ac6e3
#
_cell.length_a   1.000
_cell.length_b   1.000
_cell.length_c   1.000
_cell.angle_alpha   90.00
_cell.angle_beta   90.00
_cell.angle_gamma   90.00
#
_symmetry.space_group_name_H-M   'P 1'
#
loop_
_entity.id
_entity.type
_entity.pdbx_description
1 polymer ?
#
loop_
_entity_poly.entity_id
_entity_poly.type
_entity_poly.pdbx_seq_one_letter_code
_entity_poly.pdbx_strand_id
1 'polypeptide(L)'
;MLYRTWLVKGKAARYAWAALINADQTERLIYMKKILGAMRRCCEDFNMIAPGDRIAVGVSGGKDSMLLLTALAMYRDHMGIPFEVEAITLMTGIPVADYTPVAETCARLNVPCTLQPSDISEIVFNRRHEKNPCALCAKLRRGALNDIAVQHGCNKVALGHHRDDALETFLLSMFYEGRLHTFQPVTRLDRTGLTVIRPLLYISEKEIIGAARKLSLPIVQSTCPASGETKRQEMKEMLNAICRQIPTARQYMLNALKNTAQYGLWDKCRQDD
;
A
#
# COMPACT_ATOMS: atom_id res chain seq x y z
N MET A 1 -9.50 -18.38 27.59
CA MET A 1 -8.69 -19.61 27.64
C MET A 1 -8.20 -20.01 26.25
N LEU A 2 -7.66 -19.07 25.44
CA LEU A 2 -7.23 -19.26 24.02
C LEU A 2 -5.82 -18.69 23.73
N TYR A 3 -5.01 -18.48 24.77
CA TYR A 3 -3.66 -17.86 24.64
C TYR A 3 -2.50 -18.88 24.60
N ARG A 4 -2.76 -20.18 24.63
CA ARG A 4 -1.71 -21.21 24.78
C ARG A 4 -1.39 -22.08 23.56
N THR A 5 -2.09 -21.95 22.43
CA THR A 5 -1.85 -22.79 21.23
C THR A 5 -0.90 -22.15 20.18
N TRP A 6 -0.27 -21.03 20.47
CA TRP A 6 0.57 -20.27 19.54
C TRP A 6 2.02 -20.79 19.41
N LEU A 7 2.37 -21.88 20.07
CA LEU A 7 3.78 -22.28 20.24
C LEU A 7 4.24 -23.50 19.39
N VAL A 8 3.37 -24.12 18.61
CA VAL A 8 3.75 -25.39 17.96
C VAL A 8 3.28 -25.50 16.50
N LYS A 9 3.72 -24.61 15.61
CA LYS A 9 3.82 -24.95 14.17
C LYS A 9 4.89 -24.11 13.48
N GLY A 10 5.98 -24.76 13.09
CA GLY A 10 6.96 -24.33 12.10
C GLY A 10 8.27 -23.76 12.63
N LYS A 11 9.26 -24.64 12.88
CA LYS A 11 10.65 -24.22 13.15
C LYS A 11 11.22 -23.36 12.01
N ALA A 12 10.82 -23.57 10.76
CA ALA A 12 11.26 -22.79 9.60
C ALA A 12 10.78 -21.33 9.62
N ALA A 13 9.51 -21.06 10.03
CA ALA A 13 9.00 -19.70 10.16
C ALA A 13 9.72 -18.88 11.25
N ARG A 14 10.20 -19.53 12.31
CA ARG A 14 11.00 -18.88 13.36
C ARG A 14 12.38 -18.42 12.86
N TYR A 15 12.96 -19.06 11.86
CA TYR A 15 14.26 -18.68 11.31
C TYR A 15 14.19 -17.51 10.32
N ALA A 16 13.09 -17.34 9.61
CA ALA A 16 12.87 -16.15 8.77
C ALA A 16 12.80 -14.85 9.62
N TRP A 17 12.27 -14.94 10.83
CA TRP A 17 12.28 -13.84 11.82
C TRP A 17 13.69 -13.53 12.32
N ALA A 18 14.48 -14.56 12.63
CA ALA A 18 15.83 -14.38 13.17
C ALA A 18 16.78 -13.71 12.18
N ALA A 19 16.59 -13.93 10.88
CA ALA A 19 17.41 -13.31 9.83
C ALA A 19 17.11 -11.80 9.61
N LEU A 20 15.94 -11.32 10.03
CA LEU A 20 15.57 -9.88 10.01
C LEU A 20 16.03 -9.11 11.25
N ILE A 21 16.59 -9.79 12.24
CA ILE A 21 16.82 -9.27 13.60
C ILE A 21 18.29 -9.45 13.99
N ASN A 22 19.15 -8.52 13.56
CA ASN A 22 20.43 -8.29 14.20
C ASN A 22 20.39 -6.92 14.91
N ALA A 23 20.61 -6.93 16.23
CA ALA A 23 20.66 -5.83 17.20
C ALA A 23 19.33 -5.07 17.45
N ASP A 24 18.93 -5.02 18.69
CA ASP A 24 17.70 -4.46 19.27
C ASP A 24 16.38 -5.16 18.86
N GLN A 25 16.36 -6.45 19.14
CA GLN A 25 15.25 -7.35 18.80
C GLN A 25 13.90 -6.91 19.39
N THR A 26 13.90 -6.32 20.56
CA THR A 26 12.68 -5.98 21.29
C THR A 26 11.95 -4.80 20.64
N GLU A 27 12.66 -3.76 20.27
CA GLU A 27 12.06 -2.56 19.68
C GLU A 27 11.50 -2.83 18.27
N ARG A 28 12.24 -3.57 17.46
CA ARG A 28 11.79 -4.00 16.11
C ARG A 28 10.51 -4.84 16.19
N LEU A 29 10.47 -5.77 17.14
CA LEU A 29 9.30 -6.62 17.36
C LEU A 29 8.08 -5.82 17.81
N ILE A 30 8.24 -4.84 18.70
CA ILE A 30 7.16 -3.96 19.16
C ILE A 30 6.62 -3.14 17.99
N TYR A 31 7.50 -2.55 17.19
CA TYR A 31 7.11 -1.77 16.02
C TYR A 31 6.31 -2.62 15.02
N MET A 32 6.81 -3.80 14.70
CA MET A 32 6.15 -4.70 13.76
C MET A 32 4.81 -5.21 14.27
N LYS A 33 4.69 -5.52 15.56
CA LYS A 33 3.40 -5.86 16.21
C LYS A 33 2.37 -4.74 16.05
N LYS A 34 2.79 -3.48 16.20
CA LYS A 34 1.91 -2.32 16.00
C LYS A 34 1.41 -2.22 14.55
N ILE A 35 2.31 -2.35 13.58
CA ILE A 35 1.99 -2.35 12.15
C ILE A 35 1.02 -3.48 11.80
N LEU A 36 1.35 -4.72 12.19
CA LEU A 36 0.50 -5.89 11.95
C LEU A 36 -0.87 -5.77 12.61
N GLY A 37 -0.93 -5.23 13.83
CA GLY A 37 -2.20 -4.99 14.53
C GLY A 37 -3.09 -3.96 13.81
N ALA A 38 -2.50 -2.88 13.29
CA ALA A 38 -3.24 -1.88 12.51
C ALA A 38 -3.68 -2.44 11.15
N MET A 39 -2.80 -3.15 10.46
CA MET A 39 -3.09 -3.81 9.19
C MET A 39 -4.20 -4.86 9.34
N ARG A 40 -4.13 -5.70 10.39
CA ARG A 40 -5.16 -6.69 10.71
C ARG A 40 -6.52 -6.06 10.85
N ARG A 41 -6.66 -5.03 11.70
CA ARG A 41 -7.94 -4.32 11.88
C ARG A 41 -8.46 -3.75 10.56
N CYS A 42 -7.59 -3.21 9.71
CA CYS A 42 -7.97 -2.71 8.41
C CYS A 42 -8.48 -3.84 7.50
N CYS A 43 -7.79 -4.97 7.48
CA CYS A 43 -8.20 -6.15 6.69
C CYS A 43 -9.53 -6.74 7.19
N GLU A 44 -9.73 -6.80 8.50
CA GLU A 44 -10.98 -7.28 9.13
C GLU A 44 -12.14 -6.31 8.87
N ASP A 45 -11.98 -5.01 9.12
CA ASP A 45 -13.02 -3.99 8.93
C ASP A 45 -13.55 -3.95 7.48
N PHE A 46 -12.72 -4.26 6.49
CA PHE A 46 -13.06 -4.20 5.07
C PHE A 46 -13.07 -5.56 4.36
N ASN A 47 -13.00 -6.67 5.08
CA ASN A 47 -13.00 -8.03 4.53
C ASN A 47 -12.00 -8.20 3.37
N MET A 48 -10.75 -7.71 3.56
CA MET A 48 -9.77 -7.65 2.48
C MET A 48 -9.17 -9.00 2.11
N ILE A 49 -9.04 -9.93 3.07
CA ILE A 49 -8.33 -11.20 2.90
C ILE A 49 -9.23 -12.35 3.36
N ALA A 50 -9.36 -13.36 2.51
CA ALA A 50 -10.12 -14.58 2.78
C ALA A 50 -9.22 -15.83 2.59
N PRO A 51 -9.60 -16.97 3.19
CA PRO A 51 -8.93 -18.24 2.91
C PRO A 51 -8.92 -18.57 1.41
N GLY A 52 -7.76 -19.02 0.90
CA GLY A 52 -7.58 -19.36 -0.50
C GLY A 52 -7.24 -18.20 -1.42
N ASP A 53 -7.15 -16.97 -0.91
CA ASP A 53 -6.72 -15.82 -1.72
C ASP A 53 -5.28 -16.00 -2.21
N ARG A 54 -5.03 -15.53 -3.44
CA ARG A 54 -3.71 -15.36 -4.01
C ARG A 54 -3.49 -13.89 -4.33
N ILE A 55 -2.62 -13.24 -3.54
CA ILE A 55 -2.47 -11.78 -3.48
C ILE A 55 -1.17 -11.36 -4.15
N ALA A 56 -1.27 -10.64 -5.27
CA ALA A 56 -0.14 -9.95 -5.87
C ALA A 56 0.13 -8.63 -5.13
N VAL A 57 1.33 -8.45 -4.60
CA VAL A 57 1.78 -7.18 -4.01
C VAL A 57 2.50 -6.38 -5.06
N GLY A 58 2.01 -5.18 -5.38
CA GLY A 58 2.70 -4.23 -6.25
C GLY A 58 3.89 -3.60 -5.52
N VAL A 59 5.11 -4.07 -5.82
CA VAL A 59 6.34 -3.62 -5.15
C VAL A 59 7.09 -2.65 -6.03
N SER A 60 7.09 -1.37 -5.66
CA SER A 60 7.87 -0.33 -6.35
C SER A 60 9.30 -0.18 -5.85
N GLY A 61 9.66 -0.88 -4.79
CA GLY A 61 10.91 -0.68 -4.05
C GLY A 61 10.87 0.46 -3.03
N GLY A 62 9.86 1.31 -3.04
CA GLY A 62 9.69 2.39 -2.05
C GLY A 62 9.26 1.86 -0.67
N LYS A 63 9.45 2.70 0.37
CA LYS A 63 9.19 2.36 1.78
C LYS A 63 7.83 1.71 2.03
N ASP A 64 6.78 2.23 1.37
CA ASP A 64 5.40 1.80 1.59
C ASP A 64 5.15 0.41 1.03
N SER A 65 5.61 0.14 -0.19
CA SER A 65 5.46 -1.15 -0.84
C SER A 65 6.33 -2.24 -0.20
N MET A 66 7.55 -1.89 0.25
CA MET A 66 8.43 -2.81 0.97
C MET A 66 7.86 -3.18 2.34
N LEU A 67 7.28 -2.20 3.06
CA LEU A 67 6.60 -2.49 4.32
C LEU A 67 5.34 -3.34 4.10
N LEU A 68 4.53 -3.05 3.07
CA LEU A 68 3.36 -3.85 2.72
C LEU A 68 3.73 -5.31 2.44
N LEU A 69 4.74 -5.53 1.60
CA LEU A 69 5.24 -6.87 1.29
C LEU A 69 5.65 -7.63 2.56
N THR A 70 6.49 -6.99 3.38
CA THR A 70 6.96 -7.57 4.64
C THR A 70 5.80 -7.88 5.58
N ALA A 71 4.87 -6.94 5.75
CA ALA A 71 3.73 -7.12 6.65
C ALA A 71 2.76 -8.21 6.17
N LEU A 72 2.48 -8.30 4.86
CA LEU A 72 1.62 -9.35 4.31
C LEU A 72 2.24 -10.74 4.39
N ALA A 73 3.56 -10.87 4.12
CA ALA A 73 4.26 -12.14 4.29
C ALA A 73 4.19 -12.61 5.75
N MET A 74 4.42 -11.70 6.71
CA MET A 74 4.32 -12.02 8.14
C MET A 74 2.88 -12.32 8.56
N TYR A 75 1.90 -11.63 7.99
CA TYR A 75 0.48 -11.88 8.25
C TYR A 75 0.07 -13.27 7.79
N ARG A 76 0.49 -13.68 6.57
CA ARG A 76 0.32 -15.03 6.04
C ARG A 76 0.84 -16.10 7.01
N ASP A 77 2.06 -15.89 7.54
CA ASP A 77 2.76 -16.90 8.32
C ASP A 77 2.21 -17.02 9.76
N HIS A 78 1.52 -15.99 10.29
CA HIS A 78 1.17 -15.90 11.71
C HIS A 78 -0.31 -15.84 12.03
N MET A 79 -1.19 -15.51 11.08
CA MET A 79 -2.60 -15.27 11.39
C MET A 79 -3.51 -16.47 11.20
N GLY A 80 -2.98 -17.59 10.71
CA GLY A 80 -3.76 -18.83 10.56
C GLY A 80 -4.80 -18.79 9.45
N ILE A 81 -4.82 -17.74 8.63
CA ILE A 81 -5.65 -17.65 7.42
C ILE A 81 -4.78 -18.15 6.26
N PRO A 82 -5.15 -19.25 5.58
CA PRO A 82 -4.36 -19.75 4.44
C PRO A 82 -4.58 -18.86 3.22
N PHE A 83 -3.57 -18.11 2.81
CA PHE A 83 -3.52 -17.34 1.56
C PHE A 83 -2.09 -17.28 1.04
N GLU A 84 -1.94 -16.99 -0.24
CA GLU A 84 -0.65 -16.86 -0.91
C GLU A 84 -0.31 -15.39 -1.16
N VAL A 85 1.00 -15.10 -1.14
CA VAL A 85 1.54 -13.76 -1.45
C VAL A 85 2.58 -13.90 -2.54
N GLU A 86 2.49 -13.06 -3.56
CA GLU A 86 3.47 -12.92 -4.62
C GLU A 86 3.86 -11.46 -4.79
N ALA A 87 5.14 -11.18 -5.02
CA ALA A 87 5.63 -9.82 -5.28
C ALA A 87 5.79 -9.58 -6.78
N ILE A 88 5.20 -8.49 -7.29
CA ILE A 88 5.35 -8.05 -8.67
C ILE A 88 5.96 -6.66 -8.70
N THR A 89 7.11 -6.52 -9.33
CA THR A 89 7.82 -5.25 -9.54
C THR A 89 7.88 -4.93 -11.02
N LEU A 90 7.35 -3.77 -11.39
CA LEU A 90 7.51 -3.23 -12.74
C LEU A 90 8.76 -2.37 -12.80
N MET A 91 9.73 -2.82 -13.58
CA MET A 91 10.93 -2.04 -13.89
C MET A 91 10.57 -1.04 -15.01
N THR A 92 10.35 0.21 -14.62
CA THR A 92 9.75 1.22 -15.52
C THR A 92 10.69 1.75 -16.60
N GLY A 93 11.91 1.24 -16.70
CA GLY A 93 12.92 1.72 -17.66
C GLY A 93 13.60 3.04 -17.25
N ILE A 94 13.36 3.53 -16.02
CA ILE A 94 14.12 4.65 -15.46
C ILE A 94 15.54 4.14 -15.15
N PRO A 95 16.61 4.77 -15.71
CA PRO A 95 17.98 4.35 -15.46
C PRO A 95 18.33 4.36 -13.97
N VAL A 96 19.19 3.42 -13.55
CA VAL A 96 19.80 3.37 -12.20
C VAL A 96 18.93 2.76 -11.09
N ALA A 97 17.73 2.28 -11.33
CA ALA A 97 16.99 1.57 -10.29
C ALA A 97 17.52 0.12 -10.17
N ASP A 98 18.26 -0.16 -9.10
CA ASP A 98 18.65 -1.54 -8.73
C ASP A 98 17.54 -2.19 -7.91
N TYR A 99 16.90 -3.22 -8.46
CA TYR A 99 15.85 -3.99 -7.79
C TYR A 99 16.35 -5.25 -7.08
N THR A 100 17.67 -5.50 -7.06
CA THR A 100 18.28 -6.60 -6.31
C THR A 100 17.81 -6.66 -4.85
N PRO A 101 17.72 -5.52 -4.12
CA PRO A 101 17.24 -5.52 -2.74
C PRO A 101 15.79 -5.99 -2.57
N VAL A 102 14.95 -5.81 -3.61
CA VAL A 102 13.57 -6.34 -3.62
C VAL A 102 13.60 -7.86 -3.73
N ALA A 103 14.35 -8.39 -4.69
CA ALA A 103 14.47 -9.85 -4.91
C ALA A 103 15.03 -10.56 -3.67
N GLU A 104 16.07 -10.02 -3.05
CA GLU A 104 16.65 -10.54 -1.81
C GLU A 104 15.65 -10.53 -0.64
N THR A 105 14.84 -9.47 -0.54
CA THR A 105 13.80 -9.39 0.49
C THR A 105 12.73 -10.45 0.26
N CYS A 106 12.28 -10.63 -0.98
CA CYS A 106 11.32 -11.66 -1.34
C CYS A 106 11.85 -13.07 -1.00
N ALA A 107 13.11 -13.35 -1.33
CA ALA A 107 13.76 -14.62 -0.99
C ALA A 107 13.77 -14.88 0.52
N ARG A 108 14.15 -13.87 1.33
CA ARG A 108 14.13 -13.96 2.81
C ARG A 108 12.73 -14.20 3.39
N LEU A 109 11.70 -13.64 2.75
CA LEU A 109 10.30 -13.76 3.17
C LEU A 109 9.62 -15.01 2.60
N ASN A 110 10.33 -15.83 1.82
CA ASN A 110 9.75 -16.95 1.09
C ASN A 110 8.53 -16.54 0.26
N VAL A 111 8.67 -15.43 -0.50
CA VAL A 111 7.65 -14.87 -1.39
C VAL A 111 8.14 -14.96 -2.82
N PRO A 112 7.40 -15.59 -3.77
CA PRO A 112 7.72 -15.53 -5.19
C PRO A 112 7.83 -14.07 -5.66
N CYS A 113 8.83 -13.80 -6.52
CA CYS A 113 9.13 -12.44 -6.98
C CYS A 113 9.25 -12.39 -8.49
N THR A 114 8.46 -11.52 -9.10
CA THR A 114 8.50 -11.23 -10.54
C THR A 114 9.03 -9.82 -10.76
N LEU A 115 10.16 -9.70 -11.44
CA LEU A 115 10.73 -8.43 -11.90
C LEU A 115 10.42 -8.29 -13.40
N GLN A 116 9.43 -7.47 -13.73
CA GLN A 116 8.96 -7.32 -15.12
C GLN A 116 9.51 -6.04 -15.75
N PRO A 117 10.37 -6.15 -16.78
CA PRO A 117 10.76 -5.00 -17.59
C PRO A 117 9.57 -4.35 -18.31
N SER A 118 9.59 -3.03 -18.42
CA SER A 118 8.55 -2.30 -19.17
C SER A 118 9.10 -1.00 -19.76
N ASP A 119 8.47 -0.55 -20.86
CA ASP A 119 8.80 0.68 -21.58
C ASP A 119 8.01 1.90 -21.06
N ILE A 120 7.50 1.84 -19.84
CA ILE A 120 6.59 2.88 -19.31
C ILE A 120 7.27 4.25 -19.29
N SER A 121 8.53 4.31 -18.89
CA SER A 121 9.29 5.57 -18.89
C SER A 121 9.43 6.14 -20.30
N GLU A 122 9.80 5.30 -21.26
CA GLU A 122 9.91 5.67 -22.67
C GLU A 122 8.58 6.19 -23.22
N ILE A 123 7.49 5.50 -22.97
CA ILE A 123 6.15 5.90 -23.40
C ILE A 123 5.75 7.25 -22.81
N VAL A 124 5.97 7.44 -21.53
CA VAL A 124 5.50 8.61 -20.79
C VAL A 124 6.30 9.86 -21.11
N PHE A 125 7.63 9.76 -21.16
CA PHE A 125 8.50 10.93 -21.25
C PHE A 125 8.95 11.22 -22.68
N ASN A 126 9.14 10.20 -23.54
CA ASN A 126 9.71 10.39 -24.87
C ASN A 126 8.68 10.30 -26.00
N ARG A 127 7.62 9.49 -25.87
CA ARG A 127 6.65 9.29 -26.97
C ARG A 127 5.40 10.13 -26.83
N ARG A 128 4.86 10.31 -25.61
CA ARG A 128 3.54 10.90 -25.41
C ARG A 128 3.54 12.38 -25.06
N HIS A 129 4.61 12.90 -24.46
CA HIS A 129 4.72 14.30 -24.04
C HIS A 129 3.48 14.84 -23.31
N GLU A 130 2.90 14.03 -22.42
CA GLU A 130 1.66 14.35 -21.72
C GLU A 130 1.84 15.54 -20.77
N LYS A 131 0.82 16.40 -20.69
CA LYS A 131 0.79 17.50 -19.71
C LYS A 131 0.86 17.02 -18.27
N ASN A 132 0.37 15.80 -18.01
CA ASN A 132 0.44 15.16 -16.68
C ASN A 132 1.07 13.76 -16.79
N PRO A 133 2.41 13.68 -16.88
CA PRO A 133 3.12 12.42 -17.06
C PRO A 133 2.90 11.45 -15.89
N CYS A 134 2.71 11.96 -14.68
CA CYS A 134 2.46 11.12 -13.49
C CYS A 134 1.13 10.36 -13.58
N ALA A 135 0.09 10.97 -14.12
CA ALA A 135 -1.21 10.32 -14.28
C ALA A 135 -1.15 9.17 -15.30
N LEU A 136 -0.49 9.41 -16.45
CA LEU A 136 -0.28 8.38 -17.48
C LEU A 136 0.60 7.24 -16.92
N CYS A 137 1.71 7.55 -16.28
CA CYS A 137 2.59 6.58 -15.66
C CYS A 137 1.82 5.69 -14.65
N ALA A 138 1.03 6.29 -13.77
CA ALA A 138 0.23 5.55 -12.79
C ALA A 138 -0.83 4.65 -13.47
N LYS A 139 -1.44 5.10 -14.57
CA LYS A 139 -2.40 4.31 -15.35
C LYS A 139 -1.74 3.10 -15.99
N LEU A 140 -0.61 3.30 -16.67
CA LEU A 140 0.13 2.21 -17.33
C LEU A 140 0.66 1.19 -16.31
N ARG A 141 1.25 1.66 -15.21
CA ARG A 141 1.74 0.77 -14.15
C ARG A 141 0.62 -0.08 -13.54
N ARG A 142 -0.55 0.52 -13.27
CA ARG A 142 -1.70 -0.24 -12.76
C ARG A 142 -2.20 -1.29 -13.75
N GLY A 143 -2.28 -0.92 -15.05
CA GLY A 143 -2.66 -1.85 -16.09
C GLY A 143 -1.74 -3.05 -16.15
N ALA A 144 -0.44 -2.81 -16.32
CA ALA A 144 0.57 -3.86 -16.40
C ALA A 144 0.62 -4.75 -15.15
N LEU A 145 0.54 -4.16 -13.96
CA LEU A 145 0.49 -4.92 -12.70
C LEU A 145 -0.73 -5.86 -12.65
N ASN A 146 -1.90 -5.36 -13.04
CA ASN A 146 -3.12 -6.16 -13.03
C ASN A 146 -3.06 -7.29 -14.05
N ASP A 147 -2.54 -7.03 -15.25
CA ASP A 147 -2.42 -8.04 -16.30
C ASP A 147 -1.48 -9.18 -15.88
N ILE A 148 -0.34 -8.86 -15.25
CA ILE A 148 0.58 -9.86 -14.70
C ILE A 148 -0.07 -10.64 -13.55
N ALA A 149 -0.76 -9.95 -12.64
CA ALA A 149 -1.47 -10.61 -11.54
C ALA A 149 -2.49 -11.64 -12.03
N VAL A 150 -3.25 -11.31 -13.10
CA VAL A 150 -4.18 -12.26 -13.74
C VAL A 150 -3.43 -13.44 -14.35
N GLN A 151 -2.35 -13.19 -15.10
CA GLN A 151 -1.54 -14.24 -15.72
C GLN A 151 -0.98 -15.24 -14.69
N HIS A 152 -0.66 -14.75 -13.50
CA HIS A 152 -0.17 -15.57 -12.38
C HIS A 152 -1.28 -16.21 -11.55
N GLY A 153 -2.55 -16.04 -11.94
CA GLY A 153 -3.70 -16.62 -11.24
C GLY A 153 -4.00 -15.96 -9.89
N CYS A 154 -3.54 -14.72 -9.67
CA CYS A 154 -3.93 -13.96 -8.50
C CYS A 154 -5.39 -13.47 -8.63
N ASN A 155 -6.12 -13.45 -7.52
CA ASN A 155 -7.46 -12.88 -7.45
C ASN A 155 -7.47 -11.50 -6.79
N LYS A 156 -6.37 -11.11 -6.13
CA LYS A 156 -6.23 -9.82 -5.48
C LYS A 156 -4.91 -9.14 -5.79
N VAL A 157 -4.95 -7.80 -5.77
CA VAL A 157 -3.75 -6.94 -5.87
C VAL A 157 -3.69 -6.03 -4.64
N ALA A 158 -2.60 -6.12 -3.87
CA ALA A 158 -2.36 -5.27 -2.71
C ALA A 158 -1.46 -4.07 -3.08
N LEU A 159 -1.89 -2.87 -2.71
CA LEU A 159 -1.17 -1.62 -2.96
C LEU A 159 -0.80 -0.93 -1.64
N GLY A 160 0.40 -0.33 -1.59
CA GLY A 160 0.97 0.31 -0.42
C GLY A 160 0.40 1.68 -0.06
N HIS A 161 -0.83 2.00 -0.47
CA HIS A 161 -1.48 3.23 -0.07
C HIS A 161 -1.78 3.21 1.44
N HIS A 162 -1.46 4.32 2.11
CA HIS A 162 -1.58 4.45 3.55
C HIS A 162 -2.60 5.55 3.94
N ARG A 163 -2.77 5.79 5.25
CA ARG A 163 -3.74 6.75 5.77
C ARG A 163 -3.59 8.15 5.17
N ASP A 164 -2.36 8.65 5.15
CA ASP A 164 -2.13 10.03 4.71
C ASP A 164 -2.40 10.17 3.20
N ASP A 165 -2.14 9.15 2.36
CA ASP A 165 -2.54 9.13 0.95
C ASP A 165 -4.06 9.28 0.76
N ALA A 166 -4.85 8.61 1.60
CA ALA A 166 -6.31 8.71 1.53
C ALA A 166 -6.79 10.12 1.90
N LEU A 167 -6.19 10.73 2.92
CA LEU A 167 -6.52 12.10 3.35
C LEU A 167 -6.06 13.14 2.34
N GLU A 168 -4.87 13.00 1.77
CA GLU A 168 -4.37 13.87 0.70
C GLU A 168 -5.27 13.78 -0.55
N THR A 169 -5.69 12.57 -0.93
CA THR A 169 -6.60 12.37 -2.06
C THR A 169 -7.98 12.97 -1.78
N PHE A 170 -8.47 12.85 -0.54
CA PHE A 170 -9.72 13.46 -0.12
C PHE A 170 -9.67 14.99 -0.22
N LEU A 171 -8.59 15.63 0.27
CA LEU A 171 -8.39 17.06 0.15
C LEU A 171 -8.28 17.52 -1.32
N LEU A 172 -7.54 16.75 -2.15
CA LEU A 172 -7.46 17.00 -3.59
C LEU A 172 -8.85 17.03 -4.23
N SER A 173 -9.65 16.00 -3.96
CA SER A 173 -10.99 15.88 -4.53
C SER A 173 -11.90 17.01 -4.04
N MET A 174 -11.82 17.37 -2.77
CA MET A 174 -12.61 18.43 -2.18
C MET A 174 -12.26 19.81 -2.75
N PHE A 175 -10.97 20.15 -2.83
CA PHE A 175 -10.54 21.50 -3.21
C PHE A 175 -10.42 21.71 -4.73
N TYR A 176 -10.13 20.69 -5.50
CA TYR A 176 -9.91 20.82 -6.95
C TYR A 176 -11.03 20.23 -7.81
N GLU A 177 -11.85 19.32 -7.24
CA GLU A 177 -12.92 18.65 -7.99
C GLU A 177 -14.31 18.95 -7.44
N GLY A 178 -14.41 19.62 -6.27
CA GLY A 178 -15.69 19.91 -5.61
C GLY A 178 -16.44 18.66 -5.15
N ARG A 179 -15.71 17.56 -4.83
CA ARG A 179 -16.31 16.29 -4.44
C ARG A 179 -15.71 15.77 -3.14
N LEU A 180 -16.55 15.18 -2.30
CA LEU A 180 -16.10 14.43 -1.13
C LEU A 180 -15.77 13.00 -1.52
N HIS A 181 -14.57 12.81 -2.07
CA HIS A 181 -14.16 11.51 -2.62
C HIS A 181 -12.71 11.16 -2.25
N THR A 182 -12.47 9.87 -2.02
CA THR A 182 -11.14 9.25 -1.96
C THR A 182 -11.21 7.83 -2.52
N PHE A 183 -10.07 7.20 -2.74
CA PHE A 183 -10.07 5.81 -3.19
C PHE A 183 -10.58 4.85 -2.09
N GLN A 184 -11.28 3.81 -2.50
CA GLN A 184 -11.86 2.83 -1.59
C GLN A 184 -10.82 1.89 -1.00
N PRO A 185 -11.00 1.38 0.24
CA PRO A 185 -10.15 0.35 0.84
C PRO A 185 -10.08 -0.93 -0.01
N VAL A 186 -11.21 -1.32 -0.58
CA VAL A 186 -11.38 -2.46 -1.48
C VAL A 186 -12.04 -1.98 -2.76
N THR A 187 -11.51 -2.36 -3.91
CA THR A 187 -12.05 -1.98 -5.23
C THR A 187 -12.08 -3.21 -6.12
N ARG A 188 -13.26 -3.66 -6.54
CA ARG A 188 -13.38 -4.70 -7.57
C ARG A 188 -13.17 -4.09 -8.95
N LEU A 189 -12.42 -4.77 -9.79
CA LEU A 189 -12.15 -4.38 -11.17
C LEU A 189 -12.94 -5.28 -12.12
N ASP A 190 -14.02 -4.76 -12.70
CA ASP A 190 -14.94 -5.56 -13.52
C ASP A 190 -14.25 -6.19 -14.73
N ARG A 191 -13.33 -5.47 -15.37
CA ARG A 191 -12.64 -5.95 -16.57
C ARG A 191 -11.74 -7.17 -16.33
N THR A 192 -11.09 -7.26 -15.18
CA THR A 192 -10.11 -8.30 -14.84
C THR A 192 -10.62 -9.30 -13.80
N GLY A 193 -11.72 -8.97 -13.12
CA GLY A 193 -12.21 -9.74 -11.98
C GLY A 193 -11.34 -9.60 -10.71
N LEU A 194 -10.21 -8.90 -10.79
CA LEU A 194 -9.32 -8.66 -9.64
C LEU A 194 -9.97 -7.77 -8.60
N THR A 195 -9.60 -8.00 -7.35
CA THR A 195 -9.93 -7.09 -6.24
C THR A 195 -8.67 -6.38 -5.77
N VAL A 196 -8.64 -5.04 -5.87
CA VAL A 196 -7.56 -4.22 -5.32
C VAL A 196 -7.83 -3.96 -3.85
N ILE A 197 -6.84 -4.25 -2.99
CA ILE A 197 -6.90 -4.03 -1.55
C ILE A 197 -5.80 -3.08 -1.08
N ARG A 198 -6.03 -2.36 0.05
CA ARG A 198 -5.10 -1.37 0.60
C ARG A 198 -4.92 -1.57 2.10
N PRO A 199 -4.15 -2.58 2.52
CA PRO A 199 -4.07 -3.00 3.92
C PRO A 199 -3.43 -1.97 4.87
N LEU A 200 -2.67 -0.97 4.34
CA LEU A 200 -1.98 0.02 5.15
C LEU A 200 -2.81 1.28 5.49
N LEU A 201 -4.10 1.32 5.15
CA LEU A 201 -4.94 2.53 5.34
C LEU A 201 -5.12 2.98 6.79
N TYR A 202 -4.85 2.14 7.77
CA TYR A 202 -4.89 2.52 9.19
C TYR A 202 -3.52 2.93 9.74
N ILE A 203 -2.49 2.95 8.90
CA ILE A 203 -1.11 3.26 9.26
C ILE A 203 -0.74 4.62 8.67
N SER A 204 -0.14 5.48 9.46
CA SER A 204 0.34 6.79 9.01
C SER A 204 1.67 6.69 8.26
N GLU A 205 1.96 7.66 7.40
CA GLU A 205 3.27 7.77 6.76
C GLU A 205 4.41 7.84 7.78
N LYS A 206 4.22 8.55 8.89
CA LYS A 206 5.20 8.64 9.99
C LYS A 206 5.50 7.26 10.59
N GLU A 207 4.49 6.42 10.77
CA GLU A 207 4.66 5.05 11.27
C GLU A 207 5.38 4.18 10.25
N ILE A 208 5.08 4.34 8.96
CA ILE A 208 5.77 3.62 7.87
C ILE A 208 7.26 4.01 7.82
N ILE A 209 7.57 5.31 7.88
CA ILE A 209 8.96 5.80 7.90
C ILE A 209 9.69 5.22 9.13
N GLY A 210 9.04 5.25 10.30
CA GLY A 210 9.58 4.67 11.52
C GLY A 210 9.84 3.18 11.40
N ALA A 211 8.88 2.42 10.85
CA ALA A 211 9.02 0.99 10.60
C ALA A 211 10.12 0.68 9.59
N ALA A 212 10.16 1.39 8.46
CA ALA A 212 11.18 1.20 7.43
C ALA A 212 12.60 1.40 7.98
N ARG A 213 12.80 2.45 8.80
CA ARG A 213 14.08 2.71 9.47
C ARG A 213 14.42 1.63 10.50
N LYS A 214 13.48 1.30 11.41
CA LYS A 214 13.71 0.33 12.48
C LYS A 214 13.94 -1.10 11.96
N LEU A 215 13.25 -1.48 10.90
CA LEU A 215 13.40 -2.79 10.25
C LEU A 215 14.54 -2.82 9.26
N SER A 216 15.21 -1.68 9.01
CA SER A 216 16.27 -1.56 7.99
C SER A 216 15.78 -2.10 6.63
N LEU A 217 14.55 -1.72 6.24
CA LEU A 217 14.01 -2.16 4.96
C LEU A 217 14.87 -1.58 3.82
N PRO A 218 15.30 -2.42 2.87
CA PRO A 218 16.05 -1.93 1.73
C PRO A 218 15.10 -1.14 0.81
N ILE A 219 15.39 0.14 0.62
CA ILE A 219 14.57 1.03 -0.20
C ILE A 219 15.32 1.35 -1.47
N VAL A 220 14.70 1.06 -2.61
CA VAL A 220 15.18 1.46 -3.93
C VAL A 220 14.88 2.95 -4.13
N GLN A 221 15.90 3.73 -4.38
CA GLN A 221 15.73 5.15 -4.69
C GLN A 221 15.19 5.31 -6.11
N SER A 222 14.12 6.08 -6.24
CA SER A 222 13.58 6.45 -7.54
C SER A 222 14.26 7.71 -8.05
N THR A 223 14.82 7.64 -9.26
CA THR A 223 15.40 8.78 -9.99
C THR A 223 14.42 9.38 -11.00
N CYS A 224 13.10 9.27 -10.71
CA CYS A 224 12.06 9.76 -11.63
C CYS A 224 12.20 11.27 -11.86
N PRO A 225 12.33 11.75 -13.13
CA PRO A 225 12.50 13.17 -13.43
C PRO A 225 11.28 14.02 -13.10
N ALA A 226 10.10 13.40 -12.95
CA ALA A 226 8.86 14.07 -12.54
C ALA A 226 8.64 14.06 -11.00
N SER A 227 9.64 13.64 -10.22
CA SER A 227 9.58 13.72 -8.75
C SER A 227 9.76 15.16 -8.31
N GLY A 228 8.76 15.78 -7.67
CA GLY A 228 8.85 17.15 -7.21
C GLY A 228 7.50 17.77 -6.92
N GLU A 229 7.31 19.01 -7.33
CA GLU A 229 6.13 19.81 -7.08
C GLU A 229 4.86 19.21 -7.72
N THR A 230 4.04 18.59 -6.92
CA THR A 230 2.74 18.04 -7.34
C THR A 230 1.63 18.60 -6.46
N LYS A 231 0.41 18.66 -7.01
CA LYS A 231 -0.79 19.03 -6.21
C LYS A 231 -0.97 18.16 -4.97
N ARG A 232 -0.48 16.93 -4.99
CA ARG A 232 -0.47 16.05 -3.83
C ARG A 232 0.50 16.56 -2.74
N GLN A 233 1.66 17.08 -3.13
CA GLN A 233 2.61 17.66 -2.19
C GLN A 233 2.01 18.90 -1.51
N GLU A 234 1.30 19.76 -2.25
CA GLU A 234 0.57 20.91 -1.68
C GLU A 234 -0.46 20.44 -0.63
N MET A 235 -1.22 19.37 -0.91
CA MET A 235 -2.19 18.82 0.06
C MET A 235 -1.51 18.25 1.30
N LYS A 236 -0.38 17.61 1.13
CA LYS A 236 0.44 17.11 2.25
C LYS A 236 0.90 18.25 3.16
N GLU A 237 1.38 19.33 2.60
CA GLU A 237 1.81 20.52 3.34
C GLU A 237 0.66 21.19 4.06
N MET A 238 -0.47 21.35 3.39
CA MET A 238 -1.71 21.87 3.98
C MET A 238 -2.19 21.00 5.14
N LEU A 239 -2.24 19.67 4.96
CA LEU A 239 -2.60 18.72 6.00
C LEU A 239 -1.65 18.81 7.21
N ASN A 240 -0.35 18.98 6.95
CA ASN A 240 0.63 19.20 8.00
C ASN A 240 0.39 20.52 8.76
N ALA A 241 0.02 21.60 8.05
CA ALA A 241 -0.32 22.89 8.66
C ALA A 241 -1.56 22.79 9.55
N ILE A 242 -2.63 22.14 9.06
CA ILE A 242 -3.84 21.87 9.83
C ILE A 242 -3.50 21.09 11.12
N CYS A 243 -2.68 20.05 11.00
CA CYS A 243 -2.34 19.20 12.16
C CYS A 243 -1.42 19.87 13.19
N ARG A 244 -0.72 20.92 12.82
CA ARG A 244 0.00 21.75 13.80
C ARG A 244 -0.96 22.53 14.71
N GLN A 245 -2.10 22.95 14.17
CA GLN A 245 -3.14 23.67 14.92
C GLN A 245 -4.13 22.72 15.61
N ILE A 246 -4.47 21.62 14.92
CA ILE A 246 -5.44 20.61 15.39
C ILE A 246 -4.77 19.24 15.34
N PRO A 247 -4.05 18.80 16.38
CA PRO A 247 -3.28 17.54 16.38
C PRO A 247 -4.10 16.29 16.06
N THR A 248 -5.39 16.31 16.37
CA THR A 248 -6.33 15.20 16.13
C THR A 248 -6.94 15.18 14.71
N ALA A 249 -6.68 16.19 13.88
CA ALA A 249 -7.35 16.37 12.58
C ALA A 249 -7.26 15.12 11.68
N ARG A 250 -6.06 14.50 11.56
CA ARG A 250 -5.92 13.26 10.76
C ARG A 250 -6.82 12.13 11.23
N GLN A 251 -6.96 11.97 12.55
CA GLN A 251 -7.81 10.91 13.10
C GLN A 251 -9.29 11.19 12.85
N TYR A 252 -9.73 12.42 13.03
CA TYR A 252 -11.12 12.80 12.78
C TYR A 252 -11.48 12.75 11.30
N MET A 253 -10.57 13.17 10.41
CA MET A 253 -10.77 13.02 8.97
C MET A 253 -10.88 11.56 8.56
N LEU A 254 -10.01 10.66 9.08
CA LEU A 254 -10.13 9.23 8.82
C LEU A 254 -11.45 8.64 9.34
N ASN A 255 -11.89 9.07 10.53
CA ASN A 255 -13.18 8.64 11.08
C ASN A 255 -14.34 9.13 10.21
N ALA A 256 -14.29 10.37 9.71
CA ALA A 256 -15.27 10.88 8.77
C ALA A 256 -15.35 10.04 7.49
N LEU A 257 -14.20 9.68 6.91
CA LEU A 257 -14.17 8.80 5.72
C LEU A 257 -14.79 7.41 5.97
N LYS A 258 -14.81 6.93 7.20
CA LYS A 258 -15.38 5.63 7.59
C LYS A 258 -16.86 5.68 7.91
N ASN A 259 -17.41 6.83 8.29
CA ASN A 259 -18.77 7.01 8.81
C ASN A 259 -19.70 7.67 7.79
N THR A 260 -19.75 7.12 6.59
CA THR A 260 -20.56 7.71 5.49
C THR A 260 -22.07 7.77 5.78
N ALA A 261 -22.59 6.94 6.68
CA ALA A 261 -23.99 6.97 7.08
C ALA A 261 -24.37 8.20 7.93
N GLN A 262 -23.39 8.98 8.41
CA GLN A 262 -23.61 10.15 9.26
C GLN A 262 -23.49 11.48 8.52
N TYR A 263 -23.41 11.48 7.19
CA TYR A 263 -23.28 12.71 6.40
C TYR A 263 -24.63 13.40 6.27
N GLY A 264 -24.80 14.49 7.00
CA GLY A 264 -25.91 15.44 6.81
C GLY A 264 -25.58 16.45 5.70
N LEU A 265 -25.29 15.97 4.48
CA LEU A 265 -25.01 16.82 3.33
C LEU A 265 -26.33 17.25 2.65
N TRP A 266 -26.26 18.39 1.95
CA TRP A 266 -27.42 18.94 1.27
C TRP A 266 -27.66 18.24 -0.06
N ASP A 267 -28.82 17.64 -0.24
CA ASP A 267 -29.30 17.18 -1.53
C ASP A 267 -30.16 18.27 -2.18
N LYS A 268 -29.95 18.54 -3.47
CA LYS A 268 -30.89 19.35 -4.23
C LYS A 268 -32.20 18.58 -4.32
N CYS A 269 -33.30 19.20 -3.86
CA CYS A 269 -34.62 18.70 -4.19
C CYS A 269 -34.76 18.72 -5.71
N ARG A 270 -34.71 17.56 -6.36
CA ARG A 270 -35.12 17.41 -7.76
C ARG A 270 -36.65 17.58 -7.72
N GLN A 271 -37.19 18.63 -8.34
CA GLN A 271 -38.57 18.59 -8.79
C GLN A 271 -38.59 17.53 -9.86
N ASP A 272 -39.23 16.40 -9.59
CA ASP A 272 -39.55 15.41 -10.63
C ASP A 272 -40.51 16.13 -11.60
N ASP A 273 -40.02 16.48 -12.82
CA ASP A 273 -40.83 16.93 -13.94
C ASP A 273 -41.57 15.74 -14.58
#